data_de1bd497ed0b3e09482e1eedc5428c81
#
_entry.id   de1bd497ed0b3e09482e1eedc5428c81
#
_cell.length_a   1.000
_cell.length_b   1.000
_cell.length_c   1.000
_cell.angle_alpha   90.00
_cell.angle_beta   90.00
_cell.angle_gamma   90.00
#
_symmetry.space_group_name_H-M   'P 1'
#
loop_
_entity.id
_entity.type
_entity.pdbx_description
1 polymer ?
#
loop_
_entity_poly.entity_id
_entity_poly.type
_entity_poly.pdbx_seq_one_letter_code
_entity_poly.pdbx_strand_id
1 'polypeptide(L)'
;MNAPTPHTPVTADEESVLADLTGMLARLLEDEYGLDDVEIGMRTTFNRDLELESIDLVTLAGLLQERYGDRVNFAEFLAGMEFDEIIELTVGRLVEYVVTSLKAGEAS
;
A
#
# COMPACT_ATOMS: atom_id res chain seq x y z
N MET A 1 -0.77 -13.41 29.50
CA MET A 1 -0.73 -13.15 28.84
C MET A 1 -0.16 -12.26 28.46
N ASN A 2 0.24 -12.07 28.02
CA ASN A 2 0.79 -11.11 27.76
C ASN A 2 0.21 -10.30 27.00
N ALA A 3 -0.13 -9.34 27.36
CA ALA A 3 -0.75 -8.40 26.55
C ALA A 3 0.20 -7.94 25.52
N PRO A 4 -0.28 -7.83 24.33
CA PRO A 4 0.56 -7.33 23.28
C PRO A 4 0.95 -5.91 23.55
N THR A 5 2.04 -5.54 23.01
CA THR A 5 2.52 -4.20 23.15
C THR A 5 1.67 -3.27 22.34
N PRO A 6 1.09 -2.30 22.98
CA PRO A 6 0.12 -1.48 22.28
C PRO A 6 0.71 -0.51 21.30
N HIS A 7 2.00 -0.31 21.29
CA HIS A 7 2.52 0.72 20.48
C HIS A 7 3.34 0.25 19.33
N THR A 8 3.05 -0.83 18.76
CA THR A 8 3.80 -1.29 17.62
C THR A 8 3.44 -0.45 16.41
N PRO A 9 4.19 0.58 16.09
CA PRO A 9 3.78 1.50 15.06
C PRO A 9 3.85 0.93 13.67
N VAL A 10 4.84 0.12 13.40
CA VAL A 10 5.00 -0.48 12.09
C VAL A 10 5.25 -1.96 12.26
N THR A 11 4.36 -2.77 11.74
CA THR A 11 4.53 -4.21 11.81
C THR A 11 4.66 -4.77 10.41
N ALA A 12 5.49 -5.78 10.27
CA ALA A 12 5.73 -6.42 9.00
C ALA A 12 4.80 -7.60 8.81
N ASP A 13 3.49 -7.36 8.92
CA ASP A 13 2.54 -8.42 8.69
C ASP A 13 1.46 -7.93 7.73
N GLU A 14 0.93 -8.86 6.95
CA GLU A 14 0.03 -8.51 5.87
C GLU A 14 -1.25 -7.81 6.34
N GLU A 15 -1.76 -8.23 7.47
CA GLU A 15 -2.99 -7.65 7.97
C GLU A 15 -2.80 -6.19 8.34
N SER A 16 -1.72 -5.89 9.04
CA SER A 16 -1.44 -4.51 9.44
C SER A 16 -1.14 -3.63 8.24
N VAL A 17 -0.37 -4.16 7.31
CA VAL A 17 -0.04 -3.40 6.11
C VAL A 17 -1.28 -3.14 5.27
N LEU A 18 -2.13 -4.15 5.15
CA LEU A 18 -3.38 -3.97 4.41
C LEU A 18 -4.24 -2.88 5.05
N ALA A 19 -4.31 -2.87 6.39
CA ALA A 19 -5.08 -1.85 7.07
C ALA A 19 -4.51 -0.45 6.82
N ASP A 20 -3.19 -0.33 6.83
CA ASP A 20 -2.54 0.95 6.55
C ASP A 20 -2.83 1.41 5.12
N LEU A 21 -2.70 0.49 4.17
CA LEU A 21 -2.94 0.82 2.77
C LEU A 21 -4.41 1.16 2.53
N THR A 22 -5.30 0.44 3.18
CA THR A 22 -6.73 0.74 3.05
C THR A 22 -7.02 2.15 3.53
N GLY A 23 -6.41 2.55 4.64
CA GLY A 23 -6.59 3.89 5.15
C GLY A 23 -6.05 4.95 4.20
N MET A 24 -4.87 4.71 3.64
CA MET A 24 -4.28 5.65 2.69
C MET A 24 -5.13 5.79 1.45
N LEU A 25 -5.58 4.66 0.90
CA LEU A 25 -6.39 4.67 -0.30
C LEU A 25 -7.74 5.31 -0.06
N ALA A 26 -8.33 5.05 1.09
CA ALA A 26 -9.62 5.65 1.42
C ALA A 26 -9.50 7.17 1.46
N ARG A 27 -8.43 7.68 2.06
CA ARG A 27 -8.23 9.11 2.12
C ARG A 27 -7.97 9.70 0.73
N LEU A 28 -7.19 9.00 -0.07
CA LEU A 28 -6.91 9.46 -1.42
C LEU A 28 -8.19 9.52 -2.25
N LEU A 29 -9.01 8.49 -2.16
CA LEU A 29 -10.26 8.45 -2.91
C LEU A 29 -11.23 9.51 -2.43
N GLU A 30 -11.27 9.75 -1.13
CA GLU A 30 -12.14 10.78 -0.58
C GLU A 30 -11.70 12.17 -1.05
N ASP A 31 -10.41 12.44 -0.97
CA ASP A 31 -9.88 13.76 -1.33
C ASP A 31 -9.98 14.02 -2.83
N GLU A 32 -9.68 13.02 -3.65
CA GLU A 32 -9.61 13.22 -5.09
C GLU A 32 -10.95 13.02 -5.78
N TYR A 33 -11.76 12.08 -5.29
CA TYR A 33 -12.96 11.68 -5.98
C TYR A 33 -14.22 11.77 -5.14
N GLY A 34 -14.10 12.12 -3.88
CA GLY A 34 -15.26 12.24 -3.02
C GLY A 34 -15.89 10.91 -2.64
N LEU A 35 -15.16 9.83 -2.77
CA LEU A 35 -15.66 8.50 -2.44
C LEU A 35 -15.33 8.16 -1.01
N ASP A 36 -16.33 7.85 -0.22
CA ASP A 36 -16.09 7.56 1.20
C ASP A 36 -16.58 6.19 1.63
N ASP A 37 -17.02 5.38 0.69
CA ASP A 37 -17.55 4.05 1.03
C ASP A 37 -17.03 3.02 0.04
N VAL A 38 -15.72 2.85 0.02
CA VAL A 38 -15.09 1.93 -0.93
C VAL A 38 -14.54 0.73 -0.19
N GLU A 39 -14.89 -0.45 -0.66
CA GLU A 39 -14.36 -1.68 -0.13
C GLU A 39 -13.02 -1.98 -0.75
N ILE A 40 -12.01 -2.16 0.07
CA ILE A 40 -10.67 -2.42 -0.41
C ILE A 40 -10.15 -3.71 0.23
N GLY A 41 -9.71 -4.64 -0.61
CA GLY A 41 -9.19 -5.90 -0.13
C GLY A 41 -7.96 -6.30 -0.93
N MET A 42 -7.44 -7.48 -0.64
CA MET A 42 -6.22 -7.96 -1.29
C MET A 42 -6.36 -8.11 -2.80
N ARG A 43 -7.55 -8.42 -3.25
CA ARG A 43 -7.80 -8.63 -4.69
C ARG A 43 -8.19 -7.37 -5.44
N THR A 44 -8.38 -6.28 -4.73
CA THR A 44 -8.77 -5.02 -5.35
C THR A 44 -7.65 -4.54 -6.26
N THR A 45 -7.99 -4.18 -7.50
CA THR A 45 -7.01 -3.63 -8.42
C THR A 45 -7.05 -2.12 -8.37
N PHE A 46 -5.88 -1.51 -8.51
CA PHE A 46 -5.81 -0.05 -8.46
C PHE A 46 -6.46 0.59 -9.67
N ASN A 47 -6.28 -0.02 -10.83
CA ASN A 47 -6.78 0.58 -12.06
C ASN A 47 -8.26 0.28 -12.31
N ARG A 48 -8.64 -0.98 -12.21
CA ARG A 48 -10.02 -1.37 -12.56
C ARG A 48 -11.01 -1.11 -11.46
N ASP A 49 -10.67 -1.50 -10.25
CA ASP A 49 -11.61 -1.42 -9.14
C ASP A 49 -11.65 -0.04 -8.52
N LEU A 50 -10.50 0.60 -8.37
CA LEU A 50 -10.41 1.90 -7.75
C LEU A 50 -10.34 3.02 -8.78
N GLU A 51 -10.14 2.67 -10.04
CA GLU A 51 -10.06 3.62 -11.14
C GLU A 51 -9.01 4.71 -10.91
N LEU A 52 -7.91 4.32 -10.29
CA LEU A 52 -6.83 5.26 -10.04
C LEU A 52 -5.99 5.44 -11.29
N GLU A 53 -5.49 6.64 -11.45
CA GLU A 53 -4.60 6.95 -12.58
C GLU A 53 -3.15 6.90 -12.14
N SER A 54 -2.25 7.03 -13.10
CA SER A 54 -0.81 6.99 -12.79
C SER A 54 -0.41 8.04 -11.76
N ILE A 55 -1.01 9.23 -11.86
CA ILE A 55 -0.69 10.31 -10.93
C ILE A 55 -1.10 9.93 -9.50
N ASP A 56 -2.18 9.18 -9.38
CA ASP A 56 -2.65 8.74 -8.06
C ASP A 56 -1.68 7.72 -7.47
N LEU A 57 -1.08 6.89 -8.31
CA LEU A 57 -0.09 5.93 -7.84
C LEU A 57 1.16 6.65 -7.35
N VAL A 58 1.52 7.77 -7.99
CA VAL A 58 2.65 8.57 -7.53
C VAL A 58 2.34 9.17 -6.17
N THR A 59 1.11 9.65 -5.98
CA THR A 59 0.69 10.17 -4.68
C THR A 59 0.77 9.08 -3.62
N LEU A 60 0.32 7.89 -3.97
CA LEU A 60 0.38 6.77 -3.04
C LEU A 60 1.83 6.43 -2.68
N ALA A 61 2.72 6.51 -3.65
CA ALA A 61 4.14 6.26 -3.40
C ALA A 61 4.67 7.22 -2.34
N GLY A 62 4.27 8.47 -2.42
CA GLY A 62 4.68 9.46 -1.41
C GLY A 62 4.13 9.15 -0.03
N LEU A 63 2.88 8.71 0.02
CA LEU A 63 2.26 8.34 1.29
C LEU A 63 2.95 7.14 1.91
N LEU A 64 3.31 6.16 1.09
CA LEU A 64 4.01 4.98 1.56
C LEU A 64 5.39 5.35 2.12
N GLN A 65 6.08 6.27 1.45
CA GLN A 65 7.38 6.70 1.92
C GLN A 65 7.26 7.44 3.25
N GLU A 66 6.22 8.23 3.42
CA GLU A 66 5.99 8.91 4.70
C GLU A 66 5.71 7.93 5.82
N ARG A 67 4.98 6.88 5.51
CA ARG A 67 4.59 5.90 6.53
C ARG A 67 5.71 4.94 6.88
N TYR A 68 6.42 4.44 5.87
CA TYR A 68 7.40 3.36 6.05
C TYR A 68 8.85 3.80 5.85
N GLY A 69 9.08 5.01 5.38
CA GLY A 69 10.42 5.50 5.17
C GLY A 69 11.06 4.90 3.93
N ASP A 70 12.38 4.89 3.92
CA ASP A 70 13.13 4.45 2.75
C ASP A 70 13.06 2.95 2.51
N ARG A 71 12.51 2.20 3.44
CA ARG A 71 12.39 0.76 3.28
C ARG A 71 11.44 0.38 2.17
N VAL A 72 10.49 1.25 1.84
CA VAL A 72 9.49 0.98 0.83
C VAL A 72 9.61 2.02 -0.26
N ASN A 73 9.88 1.56 -1.49
CA ASN A 73 9.99 2.47 -2.63
C ASN A 73 9.03 2.00 -3.71
N PHE A 74 7.81 2.47 -3.65
CA PHE A 74 6.77 2.05 -4.58
C PHE A 74 7.09 2.48 -6.00
N ALA A 75 7.70 3.65 -6.16
CA ALA A 75 8.07 4.13 -7.50
C ALA A 75 9.05 3.17 -8.17
N GLU A 76 10.03 2.68 -7.41
CA GLU A 76 10.98 1.71 -7.94
C GLU A 76 10.30 0.38 -8.24
N PHE A 77 9.37 -0.01 -7.38
CA PHE A 77 8.60 -1.22 -7.58
C PHE A 77 7.84 -1.16 -8.91
N LEU A 78 7.20 -0.02 -9.16
CA LEU A 78 6.47 0.17 -10.40
C LEU A 78 7.39 0.23 -11.62
N ALA A 79 8.57 0.82 -11.44
CA ALA A 79 9.51 0.96 -12.54
C ALA A 79 10.01 -0.39 -13.05
N GLY A 80 9.96 -1.40 -12.19
CA GLY A 80 10.36 -2.74 -12.60
C GLY A 80 9.26 -3.55 -13.25
N MET A 81 8.08 -2.97 -13.40
CA MET A 81 6.95 -3.66 -13.98
C MET A 81 6.66 -3.17 -15.38
N GLU A 82 6.07 -4.05 -16.18
CA GLU A 82 5.59 -3.65 -17.49
C GLU A 82 4.22 -3.01 -17.34
N PHE A 83 3.83 -2.28 -18.36
CA PHE A 83 2.56 -1.55 -18.33
C PHE A 83 1.38 -2.48 -18.04
N ASP A 84 1.37 -3.65 -18.64
CA ASP A 84 0.30 -4.62 -18.43
C ASP A 84 0.23 -5.07 -16.97
N GLU A 85 1.39 -5.22 -16.34
CA GLU A 85 1.45 -5.63 -14.95
C GLU A 85 0.92 -4.53 -14.03
N ILE A 86 1.21 -3.29 -14.37
CA ILE A 86 0.75 -2.16 -13.56
C ILE A 86 -0.77 -2.05 -13.63
N ILE A 87 -1.35 -2.28 -14.81
CA ILE A 87 -2.79 -2.22 -14.96
C ILE A 87 -3.48 -3.28 -14.12
N GLU A 88 -2.85 -4.43 -13.97
CA GLU A 88 -3.43 -5.53 -13.22
C GLU A 88 -2.96 -5.60 -11.77
N LEU A 89 -2.23 -4.59 -11.35
CA LEU A 89 -1.68 -4.57 -10.00
C LEU A 89 -2.79 -4.55 -8.96
N THR A 90 -2.68 -5.44 -7.98
CA THR A 90 -3.66 -5.51 -6.89
C THR A 90 -3.08 -4.93 -5.62
N VAL A 91 -3.99 -4.57 -4.70
CA VAL A 91 -3.58 -4.12 -3.38
C VAL A 91 -2.75 -5.20 -2.70
N GLY A 92 -3.14 -6.47 -2.86
CA GLY A 92 -2.39 -7.57 -2.27
C GLY A 92 -0.95 -7.66 -2.74
N ARG A 93 -0.72 -7.38 -4.01
CA ARG A 93 0.63 -7.38 -4.56
C ARG A 93 1.48 -6.32 -3.85
N LEU A 94 0.90 -5.15 -3.64
CA LEU A 94 1.60 -4.09 -2.95
C LEU A 94 1.81 -4.43 -1.48
N VAL A 95 0.81 -5.05 -0.85
CA VAL A 95 0.97 -5.50 0.54
C VAL A 95 2.15 -6.44 0.65
N GLU A 96 2.27 -7.41 -0.26
CA GLU A 96 3.38 -8.35 -0.24
C GLU A 96 4.72 -7.63 -0.40
N TYR A 97 4.77 -6.65 -1.28
CA TYR A 97 5.99 -5.89 -1.47
C TYR A 97 6.39 -5.14 -0.20
N VAL A 98 5.42 -4.49 0.43
CA VAL A 98 5.68 -3.73 1.65
C VAL A 98 6.16 -4.66 2.77
N VAL A 99 5.46 -5.78 2.95
CA VAL A 99 5.83 -6.73 3.99
C VAL A 99 7.25 -7.25 3.77
N THR A 100 7.56 -7.63 2.54
CA THR A 100 8.88 -8.14 2.22
C THR A 100 9.95 -7.07 2.47
N SER A 101 9.65 -5.84 2.10
CA SER A 101 10.60 -4.74 2.30
C SER A 101 10.85 -4.47 3.78
N LEU A 102 9.80 -4.52 4.58
CA LEU A 102 9.95 -4.27 6.01
C LEU A 102 10.72 -5.39 6.69
N LYS A 103 10.46 -6.63 6.29
CA LYS A 103 11.18 -7.76 6.86
C LYS A 103 12.65 -7.73 6.48
N ALA A 104 12.95 -7.33 5.25
CA ALA A 104 14.34 -7.21 4.82
C ALA A 104 15.06 -6.17 5.66
N GLY A 105 14.39 -5.06 5.99
CA GLY A 105 14.98 -4.05 6.84
C GLY A 105 15.24 -4.56 8.24
N GLU A 106 14.35 -5.39 8.76
CA GLU A 106 14.53 -5.96 10.09
C GLU A 106 15.65 -6.99 10.14
N ALA A 107 15.84 -7.69 9.05
CA ALA A 107 16.84 -8.76 8.99
C ALA A 107 18.26 -8.24 8.92
N SER A 108 18.45 -7.01 8.55
CA SER A 108 19.81 -6.45 8.40
C SER A 108 20.38 -5.82 9.67
#